data_885e4e27515caf6976ed298c9992de40
#
_entry.id   885e4e27515caf6976ed298c9992de40
#
_cell.length_a   1.000
_cell.length_b   1.000
_cell.length_c   1.000
_cell.angle_alpha   90.00
_cell.angle_beta   90.00
_cell.angle_gamma   90.00
#
_symmetry.space_group_name_H-M   'P 1'
#
loop_
_entity.id
_entity.type
_entity.pdbx_description
1 polymer ?
#
loop_
_entity_poly.entity_id
_entity_poly.type
_entity_poly.pdbx_seq_one_letter_code
_entity_poly.pdbx_strand_id
1 'polypeptide(L)'
;MKKIYYIYVCLGVLLLTALPAKAASEAEFGKLAKTYTLHKDGSQEMRVYKELTLFTHAAMNGLYGESFIVYNPAYQELKIHESYTRQKDGKIVKTPENAFVEVLPAAAADAPAYNGLKEMVVVHT
;
A
#
# COMPACT_ATOMS: atom_id res chain seq x y z
N MET A 1 28.64 51.65 -6.48
CA MET A 1 28.38 50.62 -7.50
C MET A 1 28.76 49.20 -7.08
N LYS A 2 29.88 48.99 -6.39
CA LYS A 2 30.24 47.61 -5.95
C LYS A 2 29.21 46.93 -5.03
N LYS A 3 28.54 47.65 -4.15
CA LYS A 3 27.51 47.09 -3.24
C LYS A 3 26.26 46.56 -3.95
N ILE A 4 25.89 47.13 -5.08
CA ILE A 4 24.70 46.72 -5.85
C ILE A 4 24.97 45.37 -6.54
N TYR A 5 26.17 45.12 -7.04
CA TYR A 5 26.53 43.84 -7.63
C TYR A 5 26.48 42.68 -6.62
N TYR A 6 26.87 42.90 -5.37
CA TYR A 6 26.77 41.87 -4.34
C TYR A 6 25.33 41.51 -4.02
N ILE A 7 24.39 42.46 -4.05
CA ILE A 7 22.97 42.21 -3.83
C ILE A 7 22.40 41.33 -4.95
N TYR A 8 22.72 41.61 -6.21
CA TYR A 8 22.24 40.79 -7.34
C TYR A 8 22.88 39.40 -7.37
N VAL A 9 24.14 39.27 -6.99
CA VAL A 9 24.81 37.96 -6.89
C VAL A 9 24.19 37.13 -5.75
N CYS A 10 23.94 37.71 -4.57
CA CYS A 10 23.28 37.03 -3.48
C CYS A 10 21.83 36.65 -3.82
N LEU A 11 21.10 37.52 -4.51
CA LEU A 11 19.74 37.22 -4.98
C LEU A 11 19.71 36.09 -6.03
N GLY A 12 20.69 36.09 -6.94
CA GLY A 12 20.85 35.03 -7.94
C GLY A 12 21.21 33.67 -7.34
N VAL A 13 22.08 33.66 -6.32
CA VAL A 13 22.43 32.43 -5.59
C VAL A 13 21.25 31.92 -4.78
N LEU A 14 20.44 32.80 -4.19
CA LEU A 14 19.20 32.39 -3.44
C LEU A 14 18.14 31.79 -4.37
N LEU A 15 18.03 32.28 -5.61
CA LEU A 15 17.09 31.69 -6.59
C LEU A 15 17.57 30.33 -7.12
N LEU A 16 18.86 30.05 -7.17
CA LEU A 16 19.38 28.75 -7.62
C LEU A 16 19.19 27.63 -6.58
N THR A 17 18.99 27.97 -5.31
CA THR A 17 18.78 26.99 -4.25
C THR A 17 17.32 26.54 -4.09
N ALA A 18 16.38 27.16 -4.79
CA ALA A 18 14.97 26.80 -4.81
C ALA A 18 14.66 25.70 -5.85
N LEU A 19 15.55 24.72 -6.02
CA LEU A 19 15.18 23.50 -6.72
C LEU A 19 14.16 22.76 -5.85
N PRO A 20 12.95 22.42 -6.37
CA PRO A 20 12.02 21.63 -5.62
C PRO A 20 12.69 20.31 -5.26
N ALA A 21 12.96 20.09 -3.98
CA ALA A 21 13.38 18.80 -3.50
C ALA A 21 12.23 17.82 -3.82
N LYS A 22 12.42 16.99 -4.84
CA LYS A 22 11.47 15.93 -5.16
C LYS A 22 11.47 15.01 -3.95
N ALA A 23 10.38 15.03 -3.17
CA ALA A 23 10.24 14.12 -2.05
C ALA A 23 10.41 12.70 -2.60
N ALA A 24 11.37 11.96 -2.07
CA ALA A 24 11.57 10.57 -2.44
C ALA A 24 10.32 9.80 -2.01
N SER A 25 9.67 9.09 -2.93
CA SER A 25 8.57 8.20 -2.60
C SER A 25 9.09 7.05 -1.73
N GLU A 26 8.39 6.76 -0.64
CA GLU A 26 8.73 5.63 0.23
C GLU A 26 8.27 4.29 -0.36
N ALA A 27 7.26 4.32 -1.21
CA ALA A 27 6.67 3.15 -1.86
C ALA A 27 6.08 3.52 -3.23
N GLU A 28 6.02 2.55 -4.12
CA GLU A 28 5.44 2.71 -5.46
C GLU A 28 4.66 1.45 -5.85
N PHE A 29 3.47 1.64 -6.43
CA PHE A 29 2.74 0.55 -7.05
C PHE A 29 3.37 0.19 -8.40
N GLY A 30 3.96 -1.00 -8.48
CA GLY A 30 4.40 -1.56 -9.75
C GLY A 30 3.21 -1.99 -10.61
N LYS A 31 2.20 -2.62 -9.98
CA LYS A 31 0.95 -3.00 -10.64
C LYS A 31 -0.20 -3.07 -9.65
N LEU A 32 -1.33 -2.51 -10.03
CA LEU A 32 -2.61 -2.70 -9.37
C LEU A 32 -3.66 -2.99 -10.44
N ALA A 33 -4.15 -4.22 -10.48
CA ALA A 33 -5.16 -4.65 -11.43
C ALA A 33 -6.37 -5.24 -10.68
N LYS A 34 -7.57 -4.80 -11.07
CA LYS A 34 -8.84 -5.36 -10.59
C LYS A 34 -9.60 -5.90 -11.78
N THR A 35 -9.99 -7.17 -11.70
CA THR A 35 -10.78 -7.83 -12.73
C THR A 35 -12.10 -8.25 -12.12
N TYR A 36 -13.20 -7.88 -12.77
CA TYR A 36 -14.55 -8.23 -12.38
C TYR A 36 -15.11 -9.24 -13.37
N THR A 37 -15.62 -10.35 -12.88
CA THR A 37 -16.26 -11.37 -13.70
C THR A 37 -17.68 -11.58 -13.18
N LEU A 38 -18.68 -11.45 -14.06
CA LEU A 38 -20.06 -11.79 -13.80
C LEU A 38 -20.33 -13.15 -14.42
N HIS A 39 -20.72 -14.13 -13.59
CA HIS A 39 -21.08 -15.46 -14.03
C HIS A 39 -22.55 -15.54 -14.44
N LYS A 40 -22.89 -16.56 -15.23
CA LYS A 40 -24.27 -16.77 -15.72
C LYS A 40 -25.28 -17.04 -14.61
N ASP A 41 -24.85 -17.54 -13.47
CA ASP A 41 -25.67 -17.78 -12.27
C ASP A 41 -25.93 -16.52 -11.45
N GLY A 42 -25.41 -15.35 -11.88
CA GLY A 42 -25.52 -14.08 -11.19
C GLY A 42 -24.45 -13.82 -10.14
N SER A 43 -23.58 -14.79 -9.85
CA SER A 43 -22.45 -14.59 -8.96
C SER A 43 -21.39 -13.67 -9.59
N GLN A 44 -20.69 -12.93 -8.74
CA GLN A 44 -19.63 -12.01 -9.16
C GLN A 44 -18.30 -12.43 -8.52
N GLU A 45 -17.25 -12.38 -9.32
CA GLU A 45 -15.88 -12.54 -8.85
C GLU A 45 -15.12 -11.22 -9.05
N MET A 46 -14.45 -10.75 -8.01
CA MET A 46 -13.48 -9.66 -8.10
C MET A 46 -12.11 -10.22 -7.79
N ARG A 47 -11.23 -10.21 -8.77
CA ARG A 47 -9.83 -10.59 -8.61
C ARG A 47 -8.96 -9.35 -8.53
N VAL A 48 -8.15 -9.25 -7.49
CA VAL A 48 -7.21 -8.14 -7.29
C VAL A 48 -5.79 -8.67 -7.37
N TYR A 49 -5.00 -8.05 -8.23
CA TYR A 49 -3.54 -8.20 -8.27
C TYR A 49 -2.91 -6.91 -7.81
N LYS A 50 -2.02 -6.99 -6.83
CA LYS A 50 -1.32 -5.84 -6.26
C LYS A 50 0.17 -6.13 -6.15
N GLU A 51 0.97 -5.28 -6.74
CA GLU A 51 2.44 -5.29 -6.63
C GLU A 51 2.89 -3.93 -6.11
N LEU A 52 3.58 -3.93 -4.98
CA LEU A 52 4.05 -2.74 -4.29
C LEU A 52 5.55 -2.87 -4.03
N THR A 53 6.31 -1.88 -4.46
CA THR A 53 7.74 -1.78 -4.17
C THR A 53 7.95 -0.82 -3.02
N LEU A 54 8.65 -1.27 -1.98
CA LEU A 54 9.03 -0.45 -0.82
C LEU A 54 10.51 -0.08 -0.92
N PHE A 55 10.81 1.20 -0.73
CA PHE A 55 12.17 1.72 -0.85
C PHE A 55 12.89 1.89 0.47
N THR A 56 12.16 1.83 1.59
CA THR A 56 12.73 2.03 2.93
C THR A 56 12.18 1.02 3.93
N HIS A 57 12.95 0.71 4.97
CA HIS A 57 12.47 -0.07 6.12
C HIS A 57 11.35 0.64 6.88
N ALA A 58 11.36 1.98 6.92
CA ALA A 58 10.30 2.75 7.55
C ALA A 58 8.94 2.53 6.84
N ALA A 59 8.94 2.44 5.51
CA ALA A 59 7.74 2.13 4.74
C ALA A 59 7.18 0.75 5.09
N MET A 60 8.05 -0.25 5.28
CA MET A 60 7.64 -1.60 5.68
C MET A 60 7.04 -1.61 7.09
N ASN A 61 7.70 -0.98 8.05
CA ASN A 61 7.29 -1.02 9.46
C ASN A 61 6.10 -0.08 9.77
N GLY A 62 5.87 0.94 8.96
CA GLY A 62 4.85 1.96 9.21
C GLY A 62 3.53 1.67 8.50
N LEU A 63 3.50 1.81 7.19
CA LEU A 63 2.25 1.89 6.42
C LEU A 63 1.98 0.68 5.52
N TYR A 64 3.02 -0.04 5.10
CA TYR A 64 2.92 -1.01 4.01
C TYR A 64 3.30 -2.44 4.41
N GLY A 65 3.61 -2.67 5.68
CA GLY A 65 3.93 -4.00 6.20
C GLY A 65 2.74 -4.93 6.29
N GLU A 66 1.54 -4.39 6.16
CA GLU A 66 0.29 -5.14 6.25
C GLU A 66 -0.64 -4.79 5.08
N SER A 67 -1.45 -5.76 4.69
CA SER A 67 -2.55 -5.55 3.74
C SER A 67 -3.87 -5.92 4.40
N PHE A 68 -4.90 -5.10 4.17
CA PHE A 68 -6.20 -5.24 4.80
C PHE A 68 -7.26 -5.54 3.74
N ILE A 69 -8.04 -6.61 3.91
CA ILE A 69 -9.09 -7.03 3.00
C ILE A 69 -10.38 -7.23 3.80
N VAL A 70 -11.34 -6.32 3.64
CA VAL A 70 -12.64 -6.40 4.30
C VAL A 70 -13.60 -7.17 3.42
N TYR A 71 -14.34 -8.13 3.99
CA TYR A 71 -15.34 -8.92 3.30
C TYR A 71 -16.46 -9.33 4.24
N ASN A 72 -17.61 -9.72 3.68
CA ASN A 72 -18.73 -10.25 4.45
C ASN A 72 -18.89 -11.75 4.20
N PRO A 73 -18.54 -12.62 5.17
CA PRO A 73 -18.57 -14.08 4.99
C PRO A 73 -19.98 -14.65 4.79
N ALA A 74 -21.06 -13.88 5.07
CA ALA A 74 -22.42 -14.34 4.85
C ALA A 74 -22.74 -14.52 3.36
N TYR A 75 -22.09 -13.77 2.46
CA TYR A 75 -22.33 -13.83 1.01
C TYR A 75 -21.07 -13.63 0.15
N GLN A 76 -19.90 -13.55 0.77
CA GLN A 76 -18.63 -13.43 0.08
C GLN A 76 -17.66 -14.50 0.55
N GLU A 77 -16.87 -15.02 -0.34
CA GLU A 77 -15.76 -15.92 -0.04
C GLU A 77 -14.46 -15.23 -0.41
N LEU A 78 -13.50 -15.16 0.51
CA LEU A 78 -12.17 -14.64 0.27
C LEU A 78 -11.21 -15.78 -0.01
N LYS A 79 -10.50 -15.70 -1.16
CA LYS A 79 -9.42 -16.62 -1.52
C LYS A 79 -8.15 -15.81 -1.79
N ILE A 80 -7.09 -16.11 -1.07
CA ILE A 80 -5.76 -15.56 -1.33
C ILE A 80 -4.99 -16.62 -2.12
N HIS A 81 -4.75 -16.36 -3.40
CA HIS A 81 -4.09 -17.30 -4.29
C HIS A 81 -2.59 -17.32 -4.08
N GLU A 82 -2.01 -16.14 -3.88
CA GLU A 82 -0.56 -15.98 -3.75
C GLU A 82 -0.25 -14.74 -2.92
N SER A 83 0.73 -14.86 -2.01
CA SER A 83 1.29 -13.76 -1.25
C SER A 83 2.75 -14.05 -0.96
N TYR A 84 3.64 -13.13 -1.34
CA TYR A 84 5.07 -13.24 -1.11
C TYR A 84 5.75 -11.88 -1.15
N THR A 85 6.92 -11.81 -0.55
CA THR A 85 7.84 -10.67 -0.63
C THR A 85 9.06 -11.07 -1.46
N ARG A 86 9.42 -10.23 -2.43
CA ARG A 86 10.70 -10.36 -3.14
C ARG A 86 11.70 -9.39 -2.52
N GLN A 87 12.75 -9.93 -1.95
CA GLN A 87 13.82 -9.16 -1.33
C GLN A 87 14.74 -8.55 -2.39
N LYS A 88 15.56 -7.58 -1.98
CA LYS A 88 16.49 -6.85 -2.88
C LYS A 88 17.49 -7.77 -3.60
N ASP A 89 17.89 -8.86 -2.97
CA ASP A 89 18.77 -9.89 -3.53
C ASP A 89 18.06 -10.85 -4.50
N GLY A 90 16.76 -10.67 -4.73
CA GLY A 90 15.92 -11.50 -5.59
C GLY A 90 15.29 -12.71 -4.88
N LYS A 91 15.61 -12.94 -3.60
CA LYS A 91 15.01 -14.01 -2.82
C LYS A 91 13.52 -13.80 -2.64
N ILE A 92 12.74 -14.85 -2.88
CA ILE A 92 11.29 -14.85 -2.66
C ILE A 92 10.99 -15.51 -1.32
N VAL A 93 10.29 -14.78 -0.46
CA VAL A 93 9.80 -15.24 0.83
C VAL A 93 8.29 -15.31 0.76
N LYS A 94 7.72 -16.51 0.79
CA LYS A 94 6.27 -16.70 0.84
C LYS A 94 5.74 -16.22 2.18
N THR A 95 4.57 -15.59 2.16
CA THR A 95 3.85 -15.22 3.38
C THR A 95 3.47 -16.50 4.13
N PRO A 96 3.92 -16.68 5.38
CA PRO A 96 3.63 -17.88 6.15
C PRO A 96 2.15 -17.93 6.57
N GLU A 97 1.63 -19.12 6.87
CA GLU A 97 0.22 -19.31 7.21
C GLU A 97 -0.23 -18.51 8.44
N ASN A 98 0.63 -18.35 9.43
CA ASN A 98 0.35 -17.57 10.62
C ASN A 98 0.37 -16.05 10.43
N ALA A 99 0.74 -15.58 9.25
CA ALA A 99 0.69 -14.18 8.86
C ALA A 99 -0.64 -13.74 8.25
N PHE A 100 -1.61 -14.66 8.11
CA PHE A 100 -2.98 -14.38 7.71
C PHE A 100 -3.86 -14.39 8.96
N VAL A 101 -4.30 -13.21 9.38
CA VAL A 101 -5.07 -13.04 10.62
C VAL A 101 -6.43 -12.44 10.31
N GLU A 102 -7.49 -13.14 10.68
CA GLU A 102 -8.87 -12.64 10.54
C GLU A 102 -9.27 -11.88 11.80
N VAL A 103 -9.70 -10.65 11.64
CA VAL A 103 -10.09 -9.76 12.73
C VAL A 103 -11.43 -9.08 12.43
N LEU A 104 -11.98 -8.43 13.43
CA LEU A 104 -13.12 -7.53 13.26
C LEU A 104 -12.60 -6.18 12.73
N PRO A 105 -13.19 -5.60 11.65
CA PRO A 105 -12.80 -4.28 11.18
C PRO A 105 -12.97 -3.21 12.26
N ALA A 106 -12.10 -2.22 12.30
CA ALA A 106 -12.16 -1.12 13.27
C ALA A 106 -13.52 -0.41 13.25
N ALA A 107 -14.12 -0.23 12.06
CA ALA A 107 -15.44 0.38 11.92
C ALA A 107 -16.56 -0.41 12.61
N ALA A 108 -16.41 -1.71 12.82
CA ALA A 108 -17.41 -2.53 13.50
C ALA A 108 -17.45 -2.29 15.02
N ALA A 109 -16.36 -1.80 15.62
CA ALA A 109 -16.32 -1.46 17.04
C ALA A 109 -17.26 -0.30 17.37
N ASP A 110 -17.37 0.66 16.47
CA ASP A 110 -18.19 1.87 16.65
C ASP A 110 -19.61 1.72 16.08
N ALA A 111 -19.83 0.75 15.22
CA ALA A 111 -21.10 0.52 14.53
C ALA A 111 -21.48 -0.97 14.52
N PRO A 112 -22.25 -1.46 15.49
CA PRO A 112 -22.64 -2.88 15.61
C PRO A 112 -23.31 -3.46 14.36
N ALA A 113 -23.90 -2.63 13.50
CA ALA A 113 -24.47 -3.06 12.22
C ALA A 113 -23.44 -3.70 11.27
N TYR A 114 -22.15 -3.42 11.48
CA TYR A 114 -21.04 -3.99 10.69
C TYR A 114 -20.37 -5.21 11.33
N ASN A 115 -20.92 -5.76 12.40
CA ASN A 115 -20.38 -6.95 13.08
C ASN A 115 -20.34 -8.21 12.18
N GLY A 116 -21.12 -8.23 11.09
CA GLY A 116 -21.04 -9.28 10.07
C GLY A 116 -19.82 -9.19 9.16
N LEU A 117 -19.10 -8.08 9.17
CA LEU A 117 -17.89 -7.90 8.38
C LEU A 117 -16.68 -8.54 9.08
N LYS A 118 -15.77 -9.05 8.27
CA LYS A 118 -14.45 -9.51 8.70
C LYS A 118 -13.37 -8.82 7.90
N GLU A 119 -12.20 -8.68 8.51
CA GLU A 119 -11.01 -8.14 7.89
C GLU A 119 -9.90 -9.18 7.94
N MET A 120 -9.39 -9.54 6.77
CA MET A 120 -8.18 -10.33 6.65
C MET A 120 -6.99 -9.39 6.66
N VAL A 121 -6.14 -9.53 7.66
CA VAL A 121 -4.85 -8.85 7.75
C VAL A 121 -3.78 -9.80 7.23
N VAL A 122 -3.02 -9.36 6.24
CA VAL A 122 -1.89 -10.12 5.70
C VAL A 122 -0.61 -9.39 6.10
N VAL A 123 0.18 -10.01 6.97
CA VAL A 123 1.45 -9.45 7.45
C VAL A 123 2.56 -9.84 6.47
N HIS A 124 3.23 -8.87 5.88
CA HIS A 124 4.34 -9.06 4.96
C HIS A 124 5.68 -9.08 5.69
N THR A 125 6.62 -9.91 5.23
CA THR A 125 7.96 -10.08 5.85
C THR A 125 9.07 -9.77 4.87
#